data_b38010e9b115dbfa4d3b2e3b63b0c956
#
_entry.id   b38010e9b115dbfa4d3b2e3b63b0c956
#
_cell.length_a   1.000
_cell.length_b   1.000
_cell.length_c   1.000
_cell.angle_alpha   90.00
_cell.angle_beta   90.00
_cell.angle_gamma   90.00
#
_symmetry.space_group_name_H-M   'P 1'
#
loop_
_entity.id
_entity.type
_entity.pdbx_description
1 polymer ?
#
loop_
_entity_poly.entity_id
_entity_poly.type
_entity_poly.pdbx_seq_one_letter_code
_entity_poly.pdbx_strand_id
1 'polypeptide(L)'
;LDTVKRKSVATVGGVILAVLIICAVVWIVPLALVRSWTEVVGDVPSPDGKWDVVLMVRNAGATTDYSTQLSVVPAGGRLSREIALCRPGNVFIADGNHGAVAVTDRGFMHLDVVWQSANLVLITFPPSARVFKQERRFQSVLVNYDN
;
A
#
# COMPACT_ATOMS: atom_id res chain seq x y z
N LEU A 1 -2.73 -57.33 -0.38
CA LEU A 1 -1.94 -56.33 -1.17
C LEU A 1 -2.67 -54.97 -1.31
N ASP A 2 -4.03 -54.96 -1.38
CA ASP A 2 -4.82 -53.73 -1.61
C ASP A 2 -4.92 -52.78 -0.40
N THR A 3 -4.87 -53.31 0.81
CA THR A 3 -4.95 -52.52 2.03
C THR A 3 -3.71 -51.64 2.28
N VAL A 4 -2.54 -52.12 1.87
CA VAL A 4 -1.28 -51.39 2.00
C VAL A 4 -1.21 -50.21 1.01
N LYS A 5 -1.67 -50.45 -0.25
CA LYS A 5 -1.78 -49.41 -1.27
C LYS A 5 -2.76 -48.29 -0.88
N ARG A 6 -3.93 -48.63 -0.31
CA ARG A 6 -4.90 -47.63 0.14
C ARG A 6 -4.38 -46.74 1.28
N LYS A 7 -3.67 -47.32 2.24
CA LYS A 7 -3.05 -46.54 3.35
C LYS A 7 -1.99 -45.58 2.82
N SER A 8 -1.13 -45.97 1.87
CA SER A 8 -0.10 -45.15 1.30
C SER A 8 -0.68 -43.94 0.51
N VAL A 9 -1.72 -44.14 -0.27
CA VAL A 9 -2.40 -43.07 -1.03
C VAL A 9 -3.07 -42.05 -0.10
N ALA A 10 -3.72 -42.50 0.97
CA ALA A 10 -4.33 -41.63 1.97
C ALA A 10 -3.29 -40.77 2.72
N THR A 11 -2.13 -41.33 3.04
CA THR A 11 -1.04 -40.61 3.70
C THR A 11 -0.42 -39.55 2.77
N VAL A 12 -0.16 -39.87 1.51
CA VAL A 12 0.37 -38.93 0.51
C VAL A 12 -0.61 -37.79 0.27
N GLY A 13 -1.90 -38.09 0.12
CA GLY A 13 -2.94 -37.07 -0.04
C GLY A 13 -3.02 -36.11 1.15
N GLY A 14 -2.91 -36.64 2.37
CA GLY A 14 -2.88 -35.84 3.60
C GLY A 14 -1.68 -34.89 3.67
N VAL A 15 -0.49 -35.37 3.28
CA VAL A 15 0.72 -34.56 3.26
C VAL A 15 0.61 -33.42 2.22
N ILE A 16 0.13 -33.72 1.02
CA ILE A 16 -0.07 -32.69 -0.03
C ILE A 16 -1.05 -31.62 0.45
N LEU A 17 -2.19 -32.02 1.05
CA LEU A 17 -3.16 -31.08 1.58
C LEU A 17 -2.57 -30.20 2.68
N ALA A 18 -1.80 -30.76 3.60
CA ALA A 18 -1.14 -30.01 4.66
C ALA A 18 -0.15 -28.98 4.10
N VAL A 19 0.65 -29.35 3.11
CA VAL A 19 1.58 -28.43 2.43
C VAL A 19 0.83 -27.29 1.74
N LEU A 20 -0.26 -27.58 1.04
CA LEU A 20 -1.07 -26.55 0.39
C LEU A 20 -1.67 -25.56 1.40
N ILE A 21 -2.17 -26.06 2.53
CA ILE A 21 -2.70 -25.21 3.62
C ILE A 21 -1.59 -24.32 4.19
N ILE A 22 -0.42 -24.87 4.47
CA ILE A 22 0.73 -24.11 5.00
C ILE A 22 1.15 -23.03 4.00
N CYS A 23 1.25 -23.36 2.71
CA CYS A 23 1.56 -22.38 1.67
C CYS A 23 0.50 -21.27 1.63
N ALA A 24 -0.78 -21.62 1.66
CA ALA A 24 -1.86 -20.65 1.66
C ALA A 24 -1.78 -19.72 2.90
N VAL A 25 -1.57 -20.26 4.09
CA VAL A 25 -1.43 -19.49 5.32
C VAL A 25 -0.21 -18.55 5.26
N VAL A 26 0.94 -19.04 4.83
CA VAL A 26 2.18 -18.24 4.73
C VAL A 26 2.04 -17.07 3.76
N TRP A 27 1.24 -17.21 2.68
CA TRP A 27 1.07 -16.16 1.69
C TRP A 27 -0.14 -15.25 1.96
N ILE A 28 -1.26 -15.80 2.40
CA ILE A 28 -2.51 -15.04 2.57
C ILE A 28 -2.52 -14.25 3.88
N VAL A 29 -2.02 -14.82 4.99
CA VAL A 29 -2.08 -14.18 6.30
C VAL A 29 -1.25 -12.88 6.34
N PRO A 30 0.01 -12.84 5.88
CA PRO A 30 0.77 -11.59 5.84
C PRO A 30 0.11 -10.51 4.97
N LEU A 31 -0.45 -10.91 3.83
CA LEU A 31 -1.16 -9.97 2.93
C LEU A 31 -2.41 -9.40 3.59
N ALA A 32 -3.18 -10.22 4.29
CA ALA A 32 -4.36 -9.77 5.03
C ALA A 32 -4.00 -8.83 6.20
N LEU A 33 -2.91 -9.13 6.93
CA LEU A 33 -2.43 -8.27 8.01
C LEU A 33 -1.95 -6.91 7.50
N VAL A 34 -1.17 -6.89 6.42
CA VAL A 34 -0.72 -5.63 5.79
C VAL A 34 -1.91 -4.79 5.35
N ARG A 35 -2.93 -5.41 4.77
CA ARG A 35 -4.15 -4.74 4.34
C ARG A 35 -4.95 -4.16 5.50
N SER A 36 -5.06 -4.87 6.63
CA SER A 36 -5.83 -4.41 7.79
C SER A 36 -5.24 -3.17 8.48
N TRP A 37 -3.98 -2.85 8.21
CA TRP A 37 -3.26 -1.72 8.79
C TRP A 37 -3.07 -0.56 7.82
N THR A 38 -3.69 -0.63 6.66
CA THR A 38 -3.63 0.41 5.64
C THR A 38 -5.04 0.89 5.31
N GLU A 39 -5.27 2.19 5.43
CA GLU A 39 -6.53 2.85 5.10
C GLU A 39 -6.32 3.80 3.92
N VAL A 40 -7.22 3.76 2.93
CA VAL A 40 -7.29 4.78 1.88
C VAL A 40 -8.04 5.99 2.42
N VAL A 41 -7.39 7.14 2.42
CA VAL A 41 -7.95 8.42 2.86
C VAL A 41 -8.64 9.15 1.71
N GLY A 42 -8.12 9.02 0.51
CA GLY A 42 -8.66 9.64 -0.69
C GLY A 42 -7.91 9.24 -1.95
N ASP A 43 -8.39 9.73 -3.06
CA ASP A 43 -7.77 9.58 -4.37
C ASP A 43 -7.95 10.85 -5.20
N VAL A 44 -6.97 11.16 -6.04
CA VAL A 44 -6.96 12.34 -6.90
C VAL A 44 -6.71 11.86 -8.34
N PRO A 45 -7.76 11.82 -9.19
CA PRO A 45 -7.62 11.38 -10.56
C PRO A 45 -6.87 12.41 -11.43
N SER A 46 -6.08 11.92 -12.39
CA SER A 46 -5.44 12.77 -13.41
C SER A 46 -6.48 13.40 -14.33
N PRO A 47 -6.18 14.56 -14.94
CA PRO A 47 -7.13 15.25 -15.85
C PRO A 47 -7.56 14.42 -17.05
N ASP A 48 -6.73 13.48 -17.52
CA ASP A 48 -7.05 12.59 -18.63
C ASP A 48 -7.68 11.25 -18.21
N GLY A 49 -7.84 11.04 -16.89
CA GLY A 49 -8.46 9.85 -16.32
C GLY A 49 -7.64 8.57 -16.46
N LYS A 50 -6.33 8.65 -16.77
CA LYS A 50 -5.48 7.45 -16.91
C LYS A 50 -4.79 7.03 -15.62
N TRP A 51 -4.59 7.96 -14.69
CA TRP A 51 -3.88 7.75 -13.44
C TRP A 51 -4.68 8.25 -12.25
N ASP A 52 -4.50 7.61 -11.12
CA ASP A 52 -4.96 8.07 -9.81
C ASP A 52 -3.77 8.21 -8.86
N VAL A 53 -3.72 9.27 -8.08
CA VAL A 53 -2.90 9.34 -6.88
C VAL A 53 -3.76 8.89 -5.71
N VAL A 54 -3.44 7.73 -5.14
CA VAL A 54 -4.15 7.19 -3.97
C VAL A 54 -3.40 7.59 -2.70
N LEU A 55 -4.11 8.25 -1.80
CA LEU A 55 -3.63 8.71 -0.49
C LEU A 55 -3.98 7.67 0.56
N MET A 56 -2.98 7.23 1.31
CA MET A 56 -3.13 6.15 2.28
C MET A 56 -2.47 6.51 3.61
N VAL A 57 -3.03 5.99 4.69
CA VAL A 57 -2.39 5.90 6.00
C VAL A 57 -2.06 4.45 6.27
N ARG A 58 -0.87 4.22 6.76
CA ARG A 58 -0.45 2.90 7.26
C ARG A 58 -0.06 2.99 8.72
N ASN A 59 -0.67 2.15 9.53
CA ASN A 59 -0.24 1.90 10.90
C ASN A 59 0.76 0.73 10.89
N ALA A 60 2.01 1.00 11.20
CA ALA A 60 3.07 -0.02 11.20
C ALA A 60 3.24 -0.73 12.56
N GLY A 61 2.37 -0.46 13.52
CA GLY A 61 2.33 -1.14 14.83
C GLY A 61 2.64 -0.23 16.02
N ALA A 62 2.61 -0.80 17.22
CA ALA A 62 2.62 -0.09 18.49
C ALA A 62 3.88 0.76 18.81
N THR A 63 4.96 0.56 18.08
CA THR A 63 6.25 1.26 18.30
C THR A 63 6.62 2.22 17.17
N THR A 64 5.77 2.35 16.16
CA THR A 64 6.01 3.20 14.99
C THR A 64 4.85 4.17 14.80
N ASP A 65 5.19 5.40 14.39
CA ASP A 65 4.18 6.37 14.00
C ASP A 65 3.39 5.91 12.77
N TYR A 66 2.19 6.48 12.62
CA TYR A 66 1.46 6.36 11.38
C TYR A 66 2.26 6.96 10.23
N SER A 67 2.28 6.29 9.09
CA SER A 67 2.88 6.84 7.87
C SER A 67 1.82 7.22 6.85
N THR A 68 1.95 8.44 6.32
CA THR A 68 1.21 8.92 5.16
C THR A 68 1.93 8.46 3.91
N GLN A 69 1.23 7.80 3.01
CA GLN A 69 1.79 7.19 1.82
C GLN A 69 0.98 7.57 0.58
N LEU A 70 1.67 7.77 -0.53
CA LEU A 70 1.05 8.06 -1.83
C LEU A 70 1.49 7.04 -2.87
N SER A 71 0.52 6.59 -3.65
CA SER A 71 0.77 5.72 -4.80
C SER A 71 0.13 6.28 -6.06
N VAL A 72 0.91 6.39 -7.11
CA VAL A 72 0.40 6.57 -8.47
C VAL A 72 0.05 5.19 -9.02
N VAL A 73 -1.19 5.03 -9.45
CA VAL A 73 -1.71 3.75 -10.00
C VAL A 73 -2.54 4.03 -11.25
N PRO A 74 -2.66 3.07 -12.18
CA PRO A 74 -3.60 3.22 -13.30
C PRO A 74 -5.01 3.50 -12.79
N ALA A 75 -5.71 4.44 -13.39
CA ALA A 75 -7.08 4.76 -12.99
C ALA A 75 -8.00 3.55 -13.21
N GLY A 76 -8.84 3.29 -12.24
CA GLY A 76 -9.74 2.13 -12.25
C GLY A 76 -10.65 2.08 -11.03
N GLY A 77 -10.80 3.19 -10.33
CA GLY A 77 -11.66 3.32 -9.18
C GLY A 77 -11.33 2.34 -8.07
N ARG A 78 -12.21 1.35 -7.82
CA ARG A 78 -11.99 0.36 -6.76
C ARG A 78 -10.70 -0.46 -6.94
N LEU A 79 -10.38 -0.84 -8.18
CA LEU A 79 -9.18 -1.65 -8.46
C LEU A 79 -7.90 -0.88 -8.17
N SER A 80 -7.84 0.42 -8.48
CA SER A 80 -6.70 1.29 -8.16
C SER A 80 -6.41 1.31 -6.66
N ARG A 81 -7.46 1.47 -5.85
CA ARG A 81 -7.36 1.46 -4.38
C ARG A 81 -6.89 0.10 -3.85
N GLU A 82 -7.43 -0.99 -4.38
CA GLU A 82 -7.02 -2.34 -3.99
C GLU A 82 -5.53 -2.61 -4.29
N ILE A 83 -5.03 -2.17 -5.45
CA ILE A 83 -3.62 -2.28 -5.81
C ILE A 83 -2.74 -1.46 -4.85
N ALA A 84 -3.16 -0.24 -4.52
CA ALA A 84 -2.45 0.64 -3.60
C ALA A 84 -2.38 0.04 -2.19
N LEU A 85 -3.48 -0.55 -1.69
CA LEU A 85 -3.53 -1.19 -0.36
C LEU A 85 -2.58 -2.37 -0.20
N CYS A 86 -2.27 -3.08 -1.28
CA CYS A 86 -1.43 -4.28 -1.23
C CYS A 86 0.07 -3.99 -1.15
N ARG A 87 0.51 -2.74 -1.35
CA ARG A 87 1.93 -2.36 -1.43
C ARG A 87 2.20 -1.06 -0.66
N PRO A 88 3.45 -0.84 -0.21
CA PRO A 88 3.87 0.48 0.27
C PRO A 88 3.71 1.54 -0.82
N GLY A 89 3.54 2.80 -0.41
CA GLY A 89 3.50 3.94 -1.32
C GLY A 89 4.62 3.90 -2.35
N ASN A 90 4.29 4.05 -3.63
CA ASN A 90 5.28 3.91 -4.69
C ASN A 90 6.01 5.23 -5.01
N VAL A 91 5.43 6.38 -4.66
CA VAL A 91 6.04 7.69 -4.92
C VAL A 91 6.41 8.45 -3.65
N PHE A 92 5.63 8.37 -2.56
CA PHE A 92 5.89 9.12 -1.35
C PHE A 92 5.57 8.32 -0.10
N ILE A 93 6.44 8.41 0.92
CA ILE A 93 6.22 7.87 2.27
C ILE A 93 6.84 8.83 3.27
N ALA A 94 6.05 9.31 4.21
CA ALA A 94 6.51 10.15 5.31
C ALA A 94 5.69 9.92 6.59
N ASP A 95 6.22 10.36 7.72
CA ASP A 95 5.49 10.39 9.00
C ASP A 95 5.54 11.77 9.65
N GLY A 96 4.82 11.91 10.76
CA GLY A 96 4.70 13.15 11.53
C GLY A 96 5.95 13.52 12.32
N ASN A 97 7.08 12.84 12.15
CA ASN A 97 8.35 13.13 12.81
C ASN A 97 8.20 13.31 14.33
N HIS A 98 7.67 12.26 14.98
CA HIS A 98 7.44 12.22 16.44
C HIS A 98 6.59 13.41 16.99
N GLY A 99 5.60 13.83 16.21
CA GLY A 99 4.70 14.92 16.59
C GLY A 99 5.14 16.32 16.15
N ALA A 100 6.25 16.44 15.38
CA ALA A 100 6.66 17.71 14.78
C ALA A 100 5.68 18.21 13.71
N VAL A 101 4.90 17.31 13.12
CA VAL A 101 3.82 17.60 12.19
C VAL A 101 2.49 17.12 12.76
N ALA A 102 1.47 17.97 12.70
CA ALA A 102 0.12 17.58 13.09
C ALA A 102 -0.44 16.52 12.14
N VAL A 103 -1.06 15.52 12.72
CA VAL A 103 -1.78 14.47 12.00
C VAL A 103 -3.24 14.44 12.44
N THR A 104 -4.10 13.93 11.59
CA THR A 104 -5.51 13.68 11.95
C THR A 104 -5.62 12.56 12.98
N ASP A 105 -6.82 12.36 13.56
CA ASP A 105 -7.11 11.25 14.48
C ASP A 105 -6.82 9.87 13.88
N ARG A 106 -6.78 9.79 12.56
CA ARG A 106 -6.42 8.57 11.81
C ARG A 106 -4.94 8.48 11.47
N GLY A 107 -4.11 9.43 11.93
CA GLY A 107 -2.69 9.45 11.68
C GLY A 107 -2.29 9.95 10.28
N PHE A 108 -3.21 10.57 9.55
CA PHE A 108 -2.91 11.16 8.24
C PHE A 108 -2.29 12.55 8.42
N MET A 109 -1.13 12.77 7.82
CA MET A 109 -0.50 14.08 7.72
C MET A 109 -1.18 14.87 6.60
N HIS A 110 -1.57 16.10 6.87
CA HIS A 110 -2.15 16.96 5.84
C HIS A 110 -1.12 17.23 4.74
N LEU A 111 -1.53 16.96 3.49
CA LEU A 111 -0.75 17.26 2.30
C LEU A 111 -1.69 17.58 1.14
N ASP A 112 -1.19 18.39 0.20
CA ASP A 112 -1.92 18.74 -1.01
C ASP A 112 -1.37 17.99 -2.21
N VAL A 113 -2.27 17.47 -3.05
CA VAL A 113 -1.94 16.77 -4.29
C VAL A 113 -2.67 17.44 -5.44
N VAL A 114 -1.92 18.01 -6.37
CA VAL A 114 -2.47 18.76 -7.50
C VAL A 114 -1.85 18.28 -8.81
N TRP A 115 -2.69 17.82 -9.75
CA TRP A 115 -2.24 17.55 -11.10
C TRP A 115 -2.01 18.85 -11.85
N GLN A 116 -0.78 19.11 -12.27
CA GLN A 116 -0.40 20.24 -13.12
C GLN A 116 -0.64 19.95 -14.60
N SER A 117 -0.62 18.68 -14.98
CA SER A 117 -0.96 18.17 -16.32
C SER A 117 -1.37 16.70 -16.24
N ALA A 118 -1.68 16.07 -17.37
CA ALA A 118 -2.05 14.65 -17.43
C ALA A 118 -0.95 13.69 -16.91
N ASN A 119 0.29 14.13 -16.87
CA ASN A 119 1.45 13.33 -16.47
C ASN A 119 2.40 14.02 -15.49
N LEU A 120 1.97 15.11 -14.88
CA LEU A 120 2.75 15.86 -13.88
C LEU A 120 1.89 16.16 -12.67
N VAL A 121 2.26 15.65 -11.51
CA VAL A 121 1.61 15.91 -10.22
C VAL A 121 2.56 16.67 -9.29
N LEU A 122 2.02 17.65 -8.58
CA LEU A 122 2.69 18.36 -7.48
C LEU A 122 2.16 17.83 -6.15
N ILE A 123 3.06 17.49 -5.25
CA ILE A 123 2.76 17.07 -3.87
C ILE A 123 3.39 18.10 -2.95
N THR A 124 2.56 18.79 -2.17
CA THR A 124 3.01 19.74 -1.14
C THR A 124 2.81 19.11 0.23
N PHE A 125 3.83 19.13 1.07
CA PHE A 125 3.81 18.52 2.40
C PHE A 125 4.56 19.37 3.43
N PRO A 126 4.29 19.22 4.74
CA PRO A 126 4.95 20.02 5.78
C PRO A 126 6.46 19.83 5.81
N PRO A 127 7.26 20.90 5.91
CA PRO A 127 8.74 20.83 5.86
C PRO A 127 9.35 20.07 7.05
N SER A 128 8.62 19.94 8.16
CA SER A 128 9.06 19.17 9.32
C SER A 128 8.76 17.68 9.24
N ALA A 129 8.12 17.20 8.16
CA ALA A 129 7.83 15.79 7.98
C ALA A 129 9.12 14.98 7.80
N ARG A 130 9.14 13.78 8.38
CA ARG A 130 10.24 12.83 8.17
C ARG A 130 9.94 11.98 6.94
N VAL A 131 10.67 12.23 5.86
CA VAL A 131 10.47 11.58 4.57
C VAL A 131 11.34 10.34 4.45
N PHE A 132 10.73 9.21 4.14
CA PHE A 132 11.41 7.92 3.91
C PHE A 132 11.52 7.59 2.41
N LYS A 133 10.60 8.11 1.61
CA LYS A 133 10.56 7.89 0.17
C LYS A 133 10.02 9.12 -0.55
N GLN A 134 10.68 9.50 -1.64
CA GLN A 134 10.34 10.66 -2.47
C GLN A 134 10.80 10.40 -3.91
N GLU A 135 10.00 9.63 -4.66
CA GLU A 135 10.30 9.29 -6.03
C GLU A 135 9.80 10.38 -6.99
N ARG A 136 10.65 10.83 -7.89
CA ARG A 136 10.32 11.89 -8.86
C ARG A 136 9.63 11.38 -10.11
N ARG A 137 9.50 10.06 -10.25
CA ARG A 137 8.87 9.45 -11.42
C ARG A 137 8.27 8.10 -11.08
N PHE A 138 7.09 7.86 -11.62
CA PHE A 138 6.50 6.54 -11.70
C PHE A 138 5.95 6.31 -13.12
N GLN A 139 6.57 5.41 -13.87
CA GLN A 139 6.27 5.16 -15.30
C GLN A 139 6.32 6.47 -16.13
N SER A 140 5.20 6.90 -16.71
CA SER A 140 5.08 8.13 -17.49
C SER A 140 4.75 9.36 -16.64
N VAL A 141 4.46 9.19 -15.34
CA VAL A 141 4.08 10.28 -14.44
C VAL A 141 5.32 10.87 -13.78
N LEU A 142 5.46 12.17 -13.87
CA LEU A 142 6.44 12.96 -13.13
C LEU A 142 5.82 13.48 -11.83
N VAL A 143 6.62 13.49 -10.76
CA VAL A 143 6.19 13.95 -9.44
C VAL A 143 7.11 15.07 -8.97
N ASN A 144 6.56 16.25 -8.80
CA ASN A 144 7.22 17.38 -8.15
C ASN A 144 6.81 17.45 -6.70
N TYR A 145 7.71 17.97 -5.87
CA TYR A 145 7.50 18.13 -4.44
C TYR A 145 7.80 19.57 -4.02
N ASP A 146 6.97 20.05 -3.09
CA ASP A 146 7.15 21.35 -2.43
C ASP A 146 6.99 21.16 -0.91
N ASN A 147 7.77 21.88 -0.10
CA ASN A 147 7.79 21.77 1.36
C ASN A 147 8.27 23.06 2.06
#